data_1b085c2d4b1e1014c9ba24ce6ccb5abf
#
_entry.id   1b085c2d4b1e1014c9ba24ce6ccb5abf
#
_cell.length_a   1.000
_cell.length_b   1.000
_cell.length_c   1.000
_cell.angle_alpha   90.00
_cell.angle_beta   90.00
_cell.angle_gamma   90.00
#
_symmetry.space_group_name_H-M   'P 1'
#
loop_
_entity.id
_entity.type
_entity.pdbx_description
1 polymer ?
#
loop_
_entity_poly.entity_id
_entity_poly.type
_entity_poly.pdbx_seq_one_letter_code
_entity_poly.pdbx_strand_id
1 'polypeptide(L)'
;MKFALPLVIGLILAAVSCRPAAAPVVVGDKPVSINDVPLKDSQGRAMKPIHEMSWTGMDGTIQKLKDYRGKAIVLDFWATYCPPCIEEIPHLKELKARYGDDLVLVGLHVGGEEDKPKIPEFVERLKIDYPLAYPEDALTSFIFGNDSAIPQTAIFDREGKLVKKITGFSEPIRKELDQAVEKAVNGE
;
A
#
# COMPACT_ATOMS: atom_id res chain seq x y z
N MET A 1 26.98 -50.89 -63.44
CA MET A 1 25.84 -51.20 -62.60
C MET A 1 25.66 -49.97 -61.65
N LYS A 2 24.63 -49.16 -61.89
CA LYS A 2 24.33 -47.91 -61.13
C LYS A 2 23.17 -48.21 -60.17
N PHE A 3 23.42 -48.18 -58.92
CA PHE A 3 22.32 -48.23 -57.88
C PHE A 3 21.98 -46.81 -57.53
N ALA A 4 20.73 -46.45 -57.78
CA ALA A 4 20.14 -45.20 -57.39
C ALA A 4 19.45 -45.42 -55.98
N LEU A 5 19.78 -44.55 -55.01
CA LEU A 5 19.21 -44.55 -53.69
C LEU A 5 18.07 -43.49 -53.65
N PRO A 6 16.85 -43.82 -53.22
CA PRO A 6 15.78 -42.81 -53.16
C PRO A 6 15.90 -41.98 -51.89
N LEU A 7 15.78 -40.64 -52.10
CA LEU A 7 15.74 -39.63 -51.11
C LEU A 7 14.37 -39.60 -50.42
N VAL A 8 14.30 -39.97 -49.15
CA VAL A 8 13.09 -39.87 -48.36
C VAL A 8 13.04 -38.46 -47.73
N ILE A 9 12.16 -37.64 -48.26
CA ILE A 9 11.86 -36.31 -47.69
C ILE A 9 10.86 -36.54 -46.53
N GLY A 10 11.35 -36.45 -45.29
CA GLY A 10 10.53 -36.46 -44.11
C GLY A 10 9.84 -35.09 -43.94
N LEU A 11 8.51 -35.08 -44.07
CA LEU A 11 7.67 -33.93 -43.82
C LEU A 11 7.47 -33.79 -42.28
N ILE A 12 8.15 -32.84 -41.68
CA ILE A 12 7.94 -32.49 -40.26
C ILE A 12 6.69 -31.63 -40.16
N LEU A 13 5.58 -32.23 -39.70
CA LEU A 13 4.39 -31.48 -39.28
C LEU A 13 4.69 -30.77 -37.93
N ALA A 14 4.92 -29.46 -37.99
CA ALA A 14 4.92 -28.63 -36.79
C ALA A 14 3.48 -28.48 -36.29
N ALA A 15 3.15 -29.16 -35.21
CA ALA A 15 1.90 -28.96 -34.52
C ALA A 15 1.94 -27.60 -33.78
N VAL A 16 1.30 -26.58 -34.38
CA VAL A 16 1.03 -25.30 -33.70
C VAL A 16 0.00 -25.54 -32.63
N SER A 17 0.48 -25.64 -31.40
CA SER A 17 -0.37 -25.73 -30.20
C SER A 17 -0.97 -24.34 -29.93
N CYS A 18 -2.16 -24.08 -30.49
CA CYS A 18 -2.96 -22.94 -30.07
C CYS A 18 -3.40 -23.15 -28.62
N ARG A 19 -2.74 -22.47 -27.67
CA ARG A 19 -3.30 -22.29 -26.32
C ARG A 19 -4.49 -21.37 -26.44
N PRO A 20 -5.69 -21.78 -26.01
CA PRO A 20 -6.81 -20.86 -25.94
C PRO A 20 -6.45 -19.74 -24.93
N ALA A 21 -6.48 -18.51 -25.38
CA ALA A 21 -6.44 -17.36 -24.50
C ALA A 21 -7.65 -17.46 -23.57
N ALA A 22 -7.40 -17.41 -22.26
CA ALA A 22 -8.48 -17.39 -21.29
C ALA A 22 -9.40 -16.20 -21.60
N ALA A 23 -10.66 -16.51 -21.91
CA ALA A 23 -11.66 -15.47 -22.15
C ALA A 23 -11.84 -14.61 -20.88
N PRO A 24 -12.00 -13.30 -20.98
CA PRO A 24 -12.29 -12.45 -19.84
C PRO A 24 -13.62 -12.88 -19.23
N VAL A 25 -13.65 -13.11 -17.93
CA VAL A 25 -14.88 -13.38 -17.18
C VAL A 25 -15.67 -12.06 -17.16
N VAL A 26 -16.67 -11.94 -18.01
CA VAL A 26 -17.61 -10.81 -18.01
C VAL A 26 -18.68 -11.13 -16.99
N VAL A 27 -18.61 -10.50 -15.83
CA VAL A 27 -19.68 -10.49 -14.82
C VAL A 27 -20.39 -9.14 -14.91
N GLY A 28 -21.44 -9.05 -15.71
CA GLY A 28 -22.26 -7.84 -15.88
C GLY A 28 -21.68 -6.82 -16.87
N ASP A 29 -22.55 -5.92 -17.38
CA ASP A 29 -22.25 -4.93 -18.42
C ASP A 29 -21.31 -3.77 -18.04
N LYS A 30 -20.58 -3.86 -16.93
CA LYS A 30 -19.57 -2.87 -16.53
C LYS A 30 -18.23 -3.55 -16.31
N PRO A 31 -17.13 -2.98 -16.84
CA PRO A 31 -15.80 -3.47 -16.52
C PRO A 31 -15.60 -3.35 -15.01
N VAL A 32 -15.41 -4.50 -14.34
CA VAL A 32 -15.08 -4.56 -12.91
C VAL A 32 -13.65 -4.06 -12.77
N SER A 33 -13.48 -2.90 -12.15
CA SER A 33 -12.15 -2.42 -11.74
C SER A 33 -11.58 -3.39 -10.70
N ILE A 34 -10.29 -3.69 -10.80
CA ILE A 34 -9.58 -4.50 -9.79
C ILE A 34 -9.77 -3.91 -8.38
N ASN A 35 -10.02 -2.60 -8.29
CA ASN A 35 -10.29 -1.89 -7.04
C ASN A 35 -11.69 -2.18 -6.44
N ASP A 36 -12.60 -2.80 -7.23
CA ASP A 36 -13.96 -3.14 -6.79
C ASP A 36 -14.10 -4.62 -6.37
N VAL A 37 -13.02 -5.42 -6.52
CA VAL A 37 -13.02 -6.80 -6.05
C VAL A 37 -12.94 -6.79 -4.52
N PRO A 38 -13.89 -7.44 -3.81
CA PRO A 38 -13.85 -7.50 -2.36
C PRO A 38 -12.55 -8.20 -1.91
N LEU A 39 -11.72 -7.47 -1.17
CA LEU A 39 -10.56 -8.04 -0.51
C LEU A 39 -11.06 -9.05 0.52
N LYS A 40 -10.32 -10.12 0.71
CA LYS A 40 -10.60 -11.11 1.77
C LYS A 40 -9.49 -11.05 2.80
N ASP A 41 -9.86 -11.11 4.08
CA ASP A 41 -8.90 -11.25 5.16
C ASP A 41 -8.27 -12.65 5.16
N SER A 42 -7.31 -12.87 6.07
CA SER A 42 -6.63 -14.16 6.25
C SER A 42 -7.57 -15.32 6.61
N GLN A 43 -8.81 -15.02 6.99
CA GLN A 43 -9.87 -16.00 7.31
C GLN A 43 -10.91 -16.13 6.19
N GLY A 44 -10.67 -15.50 5.03
CA GLY A 44 -11.54 -15.55 3.85
C GLY A 44 -12.80 -14.70 3.94
N ARG A 45 -12.94 -13.83 4.96
CA ARG A 45 -14.08 -12.92 5.12
C ARG A 45 -13.91 -11.74 4.17
N ALA A 46 -15.01 -11.30 3.55
CA ALA A 46 -15.01 -10.13 2.70
C ALA A 46 -14.59 -8.88 3.50
N MET A 47 -13.55 -8.21 3.04
CA MET A 47 -13.15 -6.90 3.55
C MET A 47 -13.80 -5.82 2.70
N LYS A 48 -14.01 -4.62 3.29
CA LYS A 48 -14.43 -3.48 2.48
C LYS A 48 -13.32 -3.09 1.48
N PRO A 49 -13.67 -2.51 0.33
CA PRO A 49 -12.69 -2.04 -0.65
C PRO A 49 -11.70 -1.07 0.00
N ILE A 50 -10.42 -1.12 -0.40
CA ILE A 50 -9.36 -0.30 0.20
C ILE A 50 -9.67 1.19 0.16
N HIS A 51 -10.28 1.70 -0.91
CA HIS A 51 -10.62 3.11 -1.05
C HIS A 51 -11.71 3.59 -0.06
N GLU A 52 -12.50 2.66 0.51
CA GLU A 52 -13.49 2.93 1.57
C GLU A 52 -12.91 2.79 2.99
N MET A 53 -11.67 2.34 3.12
CA MET A 53 -10.99 2.27 4.41
C MET A 53 -10.77 3.67 4.97
N SER A 54 -10.92 3.79 6.30
CA SER A 54 -11.03 5.07 6.99
C SER A 54 -10.15 5.14 8.24
N TRP A 55 -10.01 6.35 8.71
CA TRP A 55 -9.46 6.68 10.02
C TRP A 55 -10.23 7.85 10.63
N THR A 56 -10.16 7.97 11.94
CA THR A 56 -10.79 9.06 12.69
C THR A 56 -9.71 9.99 13.21
N GLY A 57 -9.73 11.24 12.77
CA GLY A 57 -8.85 12.30 13.26
C GLY A 57 -8.98 12.49 14.77
N MET A 58 -7.98 13.06 15.42
CA MET A 58 -8.04 13.34 16.85
C MET A 58 -9.13 14.37 17.21
N ASP A 59 -9.61 15.12 16.22
CA ASP A 59 -10.76 16.02 16.30
C ASP A 59 -12.13 15.33 16.10
N GLY A 60 -12.13 14.00 15.88
CA GLY A 60 -13.32 13.19 15.63
C GLY A 60 -13.79 13.16 14.17
N THR A 61 -13.10 13.84 13.25
CA THR A 61 -13.45 13.79 11.82
C THR A 61 -13.10 12.43 11.21
N ILE A 62 -14.03 11.85 10.43
CA ILE A 62 -13.79 10.60 9.69
C ILE A 62 -13.32 10.93 8.29
N GLN A 63 -12.19 10.35 7.90
CA GLN A 63 -11.58 10.52 6.58
C GLN A 63 -11.37 9.15 5.95
N LYS A 64 -11.48 9.09 4.62
CA LYS A 64 -11.30 7.86 3.84
C LYS A 64 -10.20 8.02 2.81
N LEU A 65 -9.59 6.92 2.43
CA LEU A 65 -8.53 6.92 1.41
C LEU A 65 -9.00 7.61 0.12
N LYS A 66 -10.24 7.36 -0.32
CA LYS A 66 -10.82 7.97 -1.54
C LYS A 66 -10.93 9.48 -1.51
N ASP A 67 -10.95 10.11 -0.33
CA ASP A 67 -11.10 11.57 -0.18
C ASP A 67 -9.83 12.31 -0.63
N TYR A 68 -8.73 11.58 -0.80
CA TYR A 68 -7.42 12.09 -1.18
C TYR A 68 -6.97 11.72 -2.60
N ARG A 69 -7.90 11.26 -3.45
CA ARG A 69 -7.59 10.98 -4.85
C ARG A 69 -6.92 12.17 -5.54
N GLY A 70 -5.92 11.89 -6.37
CA GLY A 70 -5.09 12.89 -7.03
C GLY A 70 -3.84 13.27 -6.25
N LYS A 71 -3.67 12.76 -5.02
CA LYS A 71 -2.47 12.95 -4.19
C LYS A 71 -1.89 11.60 -3.79
N ALA A 72 -0.57 11.53 -3.67
CA ALA A 72 0.06 10.40 -3.00
C ALA A 72 -0.26 10.43 -1.50
N ILE A 73 -0.35 9.26 -0.86
CA ILE A 73 -0.71 9.16 0.55
C ILE A 73 0.31 8.29 1.27
N VAL A 74 0.80 8.78 2.40
CA VAL A 74 1.60 8.01 3.36
C VAL A 74 0.80 7.88 4.65
N LEU A 75 0.52 6.65 5.04
CA LEU A 75 -0.07 6.29 6.33
C LEU A 75 1.01 5.63 7.19
N ASP A 76 1.40 6.32 8.26
CA ASP A 76 2.40 5.87 9.22
C ASP A 76 1.72 5.32 10.48
N PHE A 77 1.88 4.04 10.77
CA PHE A 77 1.31 3.37 11.95
C PHE A 77 2.35 3.33 13.07
N TRP A 78 2.07 4.06 14.15
CA TRP A 78 3.03 4.33 15.22
C TRP A 78 2.44 4.22 16.63
N ALA A 79 3.33 4.23 17.63
CA ALA A 79 2.98 4.36 19.05
C ALA A 79 4.06 5.16 19.80
N THR A 80 3.73 5.72 20.98
CA THR A 80 4.66 6.58 21.73
C THR A 80 5.87 5.83 22.29
N TYR A 81 5.72 4.53 22.51
CA TYR A 81 6.75 3.62 23.06
C TYR A 81 7.61 2.92 22.00
N CYS A 82 7.49 3.31 20.74
CA CYS A 82 8.16 2.66 19.61
C CYS A 82 9.44 3.42 19.22
N PRO A 83 10.64 2.96 19.59
CA PRO A 83 11.89 3.69 19.27
C PRO A 83 12.10 3.92 17.77
N PRO A 84 11.94 2.92 16.87
CA PRO A 84 12.14 3.17 15.44
C PRO A 84 11.09 4.11 14.84
N CYS A 85 9.87 4.22 15.42
CA CYS A 85 8.89 5.24 15.01
C CYS A 85 9.41 6.65 15.31
N ILE A 86 10.08 6.83 16.46
CA ILE A 86 10.68 8.12 16.84
C ILE A 86 11.77 8.53 15.84
N GLU A 87 12.52 7.57 15.32
CA GLU A 87 13.57 7.80 14.31
C GLU A 87 12.97 8.11 12.93
N GLU A 88 11.82 7.52 12.58
CA GLU A 88 11.14 7.71 11.29
C GLU A 88 10.46 9.09 11.16
N ILE A 89 9.82 9.58 12.21
CA ILE A 89 9.03 10.82 12.20
C ILE A 89 9.76 12.03 11.60
N PRO A 90 11.02 12.35 11.94
CA PRO A 90 11.75 13.45 11.30
C PRO A 90 11.86 13.29 9.79
N HIS A 91 12.09 12.08 9.32
CA HIS A 91 12.19 11.78 7.89
C HIS A 91 10.84 11.92 7.16
N LEU A 92 9.75 11.49 7.78
CA LEU A 92 8.39 11.69 7.24
C LEU A 92 8.08 13.19 7.09
N LYS A 93 8.49 14.02 8.06
CA LYS A 93 8.36 15.49 7.95
C LYS A 93 9.18 16.07 6.80
N GLU A 94 10.41 15.57 6.57
CA GLU A 94 11.24 15.96 5.42
C GLU A 94 10.54 15.60 4.10
N LEU A 95 9.94 14.41 3.99
CA LEU A 95 9.18 14.00 2.81
C LEU A 95 7.96 14.92 2.59
N LYS A 96 7.19 15.19 3.65
CA LYS A 96 6.04 16.10 3.57
C LYS A 96 6.46 17.51 3.14
N ALA A 97 7.57 18.03 3.67
CA ALA A 97 8.10 19.32 3.26
C ALA A 97 8.57 19.34 1.80
N ARG A 98 9.17 18.23 1.32
CA ARG A 98 9.67 18.08 -0.06
C ARG A 98 8.55 18.07 -1.09
N TYR A 99 7.48 17.33 -0.83
CA TYR A 99 6.39 17.10 -1.80
C TYR A 99 5.17 18.00 -1.57
N GLY A 100 5.11 18.73 -0.45
CA GLY A 100 4.06 19.72 -0.18
C GLY A 100 2.65 19.15 -0.35
N ASP A 101 1.84 19.78 -1.21
CA ASP A 101 0.44 19.42 -1.42
C ASP A 101 0.24 18.15 -2.28
N ASP A 102 1.29 17.66 -2.94
CA ASP A 102 1.25 16.41 -3.71
C ASP A 102 1.28 15.17 -2.83
N LEU A 103 1.69 15.31 -1.56
CA LEU A 103 1.76 14.24 -0.57
C LEU A 103 0.84 14.52 0.62
N VAL A 104 -0.05 13.58 0.91
CA VAL A 104 -0.79 13.53 2.18
C VAL A 104 -0.03 12.60 3.13
N LEU A 105 0.29 13.09 4.32
CA LEU A 105 0.90 12.30 5.40
C LEU A 105 -0.06 12.27 6.58
N VAL A 106 -0.37 11.07 7.08
CA VAL A 106 -1.20 10.88 8.28
C VAL A 106 -0.53 9.89 9.20
N GLY A 107 -0.32 10.29 10.46
CA GLY A 107 0.15 9.39 11.51
C GLY A 107 -1.03 8.68 12.17
N LEU A 108 -1.04 7.35 12.08
CA LEU A 108 -2.10 6.49 12.61
C LEU A 108 -1.63 5.81 13.91
N HIS A 109 -2.17 6.27 15.04
CA HIS A 109 -1.80 5.74 16.34
C HIS A 109 -2.41 4.35 16.58
N VAL A 110 -1.58 3.38 16.89
CA VAL A 110 -1.96 1.97 17.16
C VAL A 110 -1.49 1.46 18.54
N GLY A 111 -1.05 2.36 19.41
CA GLY A 111 -0.53 2.01 20.74
C GLY A 111 -1.59 1.59 21.77
N GLY A 112 -2.87 1.60 21.40
CA GLY A 112 -3.98 1.25 22.28
C GLY A 112 -4.40 2.37 23.22
N GLU A 113 -5.44 2.10 24.05
CA GLU A 113 -6.05 3.09 24.94
C GLU A 113 -5.07 3.61 26.00
N GLU A 114 -4.18 2.75 26.50
CA GLU A 114 -3.21 3.07 27.55
C GLU A 114 -2.11 4.03 27.08
N ASP A 115 -1.89 4.11 25.76
CA ASP A 115 -0.88 4.96 25.15
C ASP A 115 -1.41 6.35 24.76
N LYS A 116 -2.73 6.47 24.55
CA LYS A 116 -3.39 7.75 24.17
C LYS A 116 -3.06 8.94 25.06
N PRO A 117 -3.04 8.81 26.40
CA PRO A 117 -2.71 9.94 27.28
C PRO A 117 -1.30 10.52 27.10
N LYS A 118 -0.39 9.74 26.49
CA LYS A 118 1.00 10.16 26.22
C LYS A 118 1.17 10.92 24.91
N ILE A 119 0.17 10.87 24.03
CA ILE A 119 0.24 11.49 22.69
C ILE A 119 0.54 13.00 22.74
N PRO A 120 -0.11 13.82 23.59
CA PRO A 120 0.15 15.26 23.59
C PRO A 120 1.62 15.61 23.88
N GLU A 121 2.22 14.98 24.90
CA GLU A 121 3.64 15.19 25.25
C GLU A 121 4.57 14.69 24.12
N PHE A 122 4.23 13.55 23.51
CA PHE A 122 4.97 12.98 22.40
C PHE A 122 4.97 13.92 21.19
N VAL A 123 3.82 14.47 20.83
CA VAL A 123 3.64 15.41 19.71
C VAL A 123 4.46 16.68 19.94
N GLU A 124 4.41 17.26 21.15
CA GLU A 124 5.17 18.44 21.51
C GLU A 124 6.69 18.18 21.43
N ARG A 125 7.14 17.07 22.01
CA ARG A 125 8.57 16.68 22.02
C ARG A 125 9.15 16.50 20.63
N LEU A 126 8.43 15.85 19.73
CA LEU A 126 8.89 15.56 18.36
C LEU A 126 8.47 16.64 17.37
N LYS A 127 7.71 17.64 17.83
CA LYS A 127 7.18 18.74 16.99
C LYS A 127 6.47 18.18 15.75
N ILE A 128 5.55 17.23 15.98
CA ILE A 128 4.75 16.65 14.90
C ILE A 128 3.77 17.69 14.40
N ASP A 129 3.83 18.01 13.11
CA ASP A 129 3.09 19.08 12.46
C ASP A 129 2.16 18.58 11.32
N TYR A 130 1.95 17.28 11.28
CA TYR A 130 1.03 16.62 10.35
C TYR A 130 -0.14 15.96 11.08
N PRO A 131 -1.27 15.69 10.39
CA PRO A 131 -2.45 15.11 10.98
C PRO A 131 -2.18 13.77 11.67
N LEU A 132 -2.74 13.61 12.87
CA LEU A 132 -2.75 12.37 13.63
C LEU A 132 -4.18 11.85 13.77
N ALA A 133 -4.33 10.51 13.72
CA ALA A 133 -5.61 9.87 13.72
C ALA A 133 -5.55 8.46 14.31
N TYR A 134 -6.71 7.83 14.43
CA TYR A 134 -6.88 6.43 14.82
C TYR A 134 -7.41 5.65 13.62
N PRO A 135 -6.72 4.58 13.18
CA PRO A 135 -7.20 3.77 12.07
C PRO A 135 -8.42 2.94 12.49
N GLU A 136 -9.31 2.65 11.53
CA GLU A 136 -10.31 1.61 11.74
C GLU A 136 -9.68 0.22 11.69
N ASP A 137 -10.35 -0.78 12.30
CA ASP A 137 -9.86 -2.16 12.37
C ASP A 137 -9.63 -2.78 10.98
N ALA A 138 -10.48 -2.45 10.00
CA ALA A 138 -10.33 -2.97 8.65
C ALA A 138 -9.05 -2.48 7.98
N LEU A 139 -8.70 -1.20 8.14
CA LEU A 139 -7.46 -0.62 7.64
C LEU A 139 -6.23 -1.22 8.33
N THR A 140 -6.28 -1.31 9.66
CA THR A 140 -5.22 -1.93 10.45
C THR A 140 -5.00 -3.37 10.02
N SER A 141 -6.07 -4.18 9.94
CA SER A 141 -5.99 -5.58 9.52
C SER A 141 -5.45 -5.74 8.10
N PHE A 142 -5.81 -4.85 7.17
CA PHE A 142 -5.31 -4.86 5.81
C PHE A 142 -3.80 -4.58 5.74
N ILE A 143 -3.33 -3.59 6.49
CA ILE A 143 -1.92 -3.19 6.47
C ILE A 143 -1.07 -4.20 7.25
N PHE A 144 -1.48 -4.56 8.45
CA PHE A 144 -0.68 -5.44 9.32
C PHE A 144 -0.69 -6.89 8.86
N GLY A 145 -1.82 -7.41 8.38
CA GLY A 145 -1.94 -8.82 8.05
C GLY A 145 -1.60 -9.70 9.26
N ASN A 146 -0.50 -10.45 9.17
CA ASN A 146 0.00 -11.30 10.26
C ASN A 146 1.22 -10.70 10.99
N ASP A 147 1.65 -9.48 10.63
CA ASP A 147 2.82 -8.80 11.21
C ASP A 147 2.35 -7.62 12.06
N SER A 148 2.56 -7.68 13.37
CA SER A 148 2.18 -6.63 14.33
C SER A 148 3.31 -5.66 14.68
N ALA A 149 4.47 -5.79 14.04
CA ALA A 149 5.59 -4.88 14.28
C ALA A 149 5.27 -3.46 13.81
N ILE A 150 5.79 -2.46 14.51
CA ILE A 150 5.71 -1.04 14.16
C ILE A 150 7.12 -0.41 14.14
N PRO A 151 7.34 0.68 13.37
CA PRO A 151 6.38 1.32 12.48
C PRO A 151 5.99 0.44 11.29
N GLN A 152 4.78 0.62 10.78
CA GLN A 152 4.42 0.18 9.44
C GLN A 152 4.00 1.40 8.63
N THR A 153 4.62 1.57 7.48
CA THR A 153 4.33 2.70 6.60
C THR A 153 3.72 2.19 5.31
N ALA A 154 2.50 2.61 5.01
CA ALA A 154 1.79 2.27 3.78
C ALA A 154 1.76 3.47 2.84
N ILE A 155 2.23 3.27 1.61
CA ILE A 155 2.34 4.29 0.58
C ILE A 155 1.35 3.98 -0.55
N PHE A 156 0.49 4.95 -0.88
CA PHE A 156 -0.49 4.85 -1.95
C PHE A 156 -0.21 5.91 -3.00
N ASP A 157 -0.44 5.56 -4.27
CA ASP A 157 -0.36 6.48 -5.40
C ASP A 157 -1.58 7.42 -5.47
N ARG A 158 -1.58 8.30 -6.48
CA ARG A 158 -2.62 9.30 -6.72
C ARG A 158 -4.00 8.68 -7.03
N GLU A 159 -4.04 7.44 -7.48
CA GLU A 159 -5.25 6.65 -7.74
C GLU A 159 -5.75 5.90 -6.50
N GLY A 160 -4.98 5.94 -5.39
CA GLY A 160 -5.27 5.22 -4.15
C GLY A 160 -4.89 3.75 -4.19
N LYS A 161 -4.01 3.35 -5.10
CA LYS A 161 -3.44 2.00 -5.17
C LYS A 161 -2.25 1.90 -4.23
N LEU A 162 -2.15 0.80 -3.47
CA LEU A 162 -1.01 0.53 -2.60
C LEU A 162 0.25 0.29 -3.44
N VAL A 163 1.22 1.20 -3.33
CA VAL A 163 2.54 1.12 -3.98
C VAL A 163 3.47 0.23 -3.17
N LYS A 164 3.52 0.47 -1.86
CA LYS A 164 4.45 -0.22 -0.96
C LYS A 164 3.91 -0.25 0.46
N LYS A 165 4.26 -1.32 1.15
CA LYS A 165 4.18 -1.43 2.61
C LYS A 165 5.58 -1.70 3.14
N ILE A 166 5.97 -0.95 4.15
CA ILE A 166 7.31 -1.01 4.76
C ILE A 166 7.13 -1.26 6.27
N THR A 167 7.92 -2.16 6.84
CA THR A 167 7.93 -2.45 8.28
C THR A 167 9.27 -2.09 8.88
N GLY A 168 9.26 -1.35 9.98
CA GLY A 168 10.45 -0.88 10.67
C GLY A 168 11.09 0.34 10.02
N PHE A 169 12.15 0.89 10.68
CA PHE A 169 12.91 2.02 10.16
C PHE A 169 14.41 1.79 10.38
N SER A 170 15.20 2.05 9.36
CA SER A 170 16.67 1.99 9.35
C SER A 170 17.19 2.70 8.10
N GLU A 171 18.49 2.96 8.00
CA GLU A 171 19.05 3.65 6.84
C GLU A 171 18.75 2.98 5.46
N PRO A 172 18.80 1.65 5.31
CA PRO A 172 18.34 1.00 4.08
C PRO A 172 16.85 1.20 3.82
N ILE A 173 16.00 1.09 4.86
CA ILE A 173 14.55 1.26 4.79
C ILE A 173 14.18 2.70 4.44
N ARG A 174 14.91 3.69 4.97
CA ARG A 174 14.75 5.09 4.62
C ARG A 174 14.85 5.33 3.12
N LYS A 175 15.85 4.73 2.46
CA LYS A 175 16.00 4.82 1.00
C LYS A 175 14.87 4.15 0.24
N GLU A 176 14.39 3.02 0.75
CA GLU A 176 13.24 2.32 0.18
C GLU A 176 11.96 3.15 0.30
N LEU A 177 11.77 3.84 1.44
CA LEU A 177 10.67 4.77 1.66
C LEU A 177 10.72 5.96 0.71
N ASP A 178 11.90 6.60 0.54
CA ASP A 178 12.11 7.69 -0.41
C ASP A 178 11.68 7.29 -1.83
N GLN A 179 12.15 6.14 -2.32
CA GLN A 179 11.84 5.62 -3.65
C GLN A 179 10.34 5.32 -3.82
N ALA A 180 9.72 4.73 -2.80
CA ALA A 180 8.30 4.40 -2.85
C ALA A 180 7.42 5.65 -2.86
N VAL A 181 7.78 6.68 -2.08
CA VAL A 181 7.06 7.97 -2.07
C VAL A 181 7.26 8.73 -3.38
N GLU A 182 8.49 8.77 -3.91
CA GLU A 182 8.78 9.39 -5.22
C GLU A 182 7.94 8.75 -6.33
N LYS A 183 7.92 7.41 -6.38
CA LYS A 183 7.09 6.67 -7.33
C LYS A 183 5.61 6.98 -7.19
N ALA A 184 5.10 7.02 -5.96
CA ALA A 184 3.69 7.31 -5.68
C ALA A 184 3.29 8.73 -6.11
N VAL A 185 4.17 9.71 -5.90
CA VAL A 185 3.94 11.10 -6.28
C VAL A 185 4.02 11.29 -7.79
N ASN A 186 4.95 10.61 -8.48
CA ASN A 186 5.14 10.75 -9.93
C ASN A 186 4.13 9.93 -10.76
N GLY A 187 3.44 8.95 -10.15
CA GLY A 187 2.48 8.09 -10.85
C GLY A 187 3.15 7.05 -11.75
N GLU A 188 4.29 6.48 -11.32
CA GLU A 188 5.07 5.47 -12.05
C GLU A 188 4.76 4.03 -11.62
#